data_bc81ab822465f4e41fe77d35b001f9db
#
_entry.id   bc81ab822465f4e41fe77d35b001f9db
#
_cell.length_a   1.000
_cell.length_b   1.000
_cell.length_c   1.000
_cell.angle_alpha   90.00
_cell.angle_beta   90.00
_cell.angle_gamma   90.00
#
_symmetry.space_group_name_H-M   'P 1'
#
loop_
_entity.id
_entity.type
_entity.pdbx_description
1 polymer ?
#
loop_
_entity_poly.entity_id
_entity_poly.type
_entity_poly.pdbx_seq_one_letter_code
_entity_poly.pdbx_strand_id
1 'polypeptide(L)'
;GDGVSSGIYKSIDTGKSWELLTNSGSGFPVGEGVGRIGVAVFDNNIVYAILDNQFRREKEEDSSKKEDIDKDYFKSISTKDFLALDDKKINEFLKNNYFQKEYTAKKIKNLVRLGKAKPADLAIYLEDSNSLLFDTPVIGAEVYKSIDGGTTWSKTHDGYIDNLYYSYGYYFGHIYVAPYDVNKIYIYGVPLLTSNDGGKSFSSIGKSNVHVDHHALWINPSRPGHLINGNDGGINITYNDGKNWMKNNSIPVGQFYAINVDNEEPYNVYGGLQDNGVWKARHNSLDNERWHSTGHNPWTGIMGGDGMNIQIDNRDSNIVYTGFQFGNYSRLDLKNNKRKSIKPRHKIGESPYRFNWQTPILLSTHNQDILYYGGNKLHRSLDKGNNWETISPDLTNGGKKGNVPYGTLTTISESSLKFGLLYTGSDDGLIHFSRDG
;
A
#
# COMPACT_ATOMS: atom_id res chain seq x y z
N GLY A 1 1.07 -8.15 -17.12
CA GLY A 1 0.00 -7.80 -17.99
C GLY A 1 -0.79 -9.03 -18.42
N ASP A 2 -2.05 -8.84 -18.56
CA ASP A 2 -3.01 -9.77 -19.14
C ASP A 2 -2.92 -9.71 -20.67
N GLY A 3 -3.28 -10.77 -21.35
CA GLY A 3 -3.29 -10.77 -22.82
C GLY A 3 -3.65 -12.11 -23.44
N VAL A 4 -4.03 -12.05 -24.71
CA VAL A 4 -4.44 -13.22 -25.51
C VAL A 4 -3.34 -14.26 -25.69
N SER A 5 -2.08 -13.89 -25.46
CA SER A 5 -0.91 -14.78 -25.52
C SER A 5 -0.51 -15.33 -24.14
N SER A 6 -1.20 -14.95 -23.06
CA SER A 6 -0.94 -15.49 -21.73
C SER A 6 -1.35 -16.96 -21.66
N GLY A 7 -0.47 -17.82 -21.15
CA GLY A 7 -0.74 -19.25 -21.05
C GLY A 7 0.43 -20.03 -20.49
N ILE A 8 0.22 -21.34 -20.33
CA ILE A 8 1.23 -22.29 -19.86
C ILE A 8 1.81 -22.98 -21.09
N TYR A 9 3.13 -22.96 -21.22
CA TYR A 9 3.88 -23.57 -22.30
C TYR A 9 4.73 -24.70 -21.78
N LYS A 10 4.87 -25.76 -22.57
CA LYS A 10 5.73 -26.92 -22.28
C LYS A 10 6.74 -27.13 -23.39
N SER A 11 7.96 -27.44 -23.01
CA SER A 11 9.01 -27.93 -23.91
C SER A 11 9.40 -29.35 -23.52
N ILE A 12 9.62 -30.21 -24.51
CA ILE A 12 10.13 -31.60 -24.36
C ILE A 12 11.53 -31.77 -24.96
N ASP A 13 12.11 -30.71 -25.48
CA ASP A 13 13.39 -30.69 -26.21
C ASP A 13 14.38 -29.68 -25.67
N THR A 14 14.36 -29.48 -24.34
CA THR A 14 15.24 -28.57 -23.59
C THR A 14 15.12 -27.09 -24.02
N GLY A 15 13.89 -26.66 -24.35
CA GLY A 15 13.58 -25.26 -24.66
C GLY A 15 13.78 -24.85 -26.11
N LYS A 16 14.05 -25.80 -27.02
CA LYS A 16 14.20 -25.52 -28.45
C LYS A 16 12.86 -25.25 -29.14
N SER A 17 11.79 -25.93 -28.68
CA SER A 17 10.43 -25.67 -29.09
C SER A 17 9.50 -25.62 -27.87
N TRP A 18 8.37 -24.94 -28.02
CA TRP A 18 7.39 -24.74 -26.95
C TRP A 18 5.98 -24.95 -27.50
N GLU A 19 5.20 -25.72 -26.78
CA GLU A 19 3.78 -25.96 -27.05
C GLU A 19 2.92 -25.24 -26.04
N LEU A 20 1.90 -24.50 -26.50
CA LEU A 20 0.90 -23.88 -25.63
C LEU A 20 -0.09 -24.95 -25.17
N LEU A 21 -0.12 -25.24 -23.87
CA LEU A 21 -1.00 -26.23 -23.26
C LEU A 21 -2.38 -25.68 -22.92
N THR A 22 -2.47 -24.37 -22.61
CA THR A 22 -3.73 -23.73 -22.24
C THR A 22 -4.43 -23.15 -23.45
N ASN A 23 -5.46 -23.84 -23.91
CA ASN A 23 -6.33 -23.43 -25.02
C ASN A 23 -7.80 -23.53 -24.59
N SER A 24 -8.75 -23.17 -25.46
CA SER A 24 -10.18 -23.14 -25.14
C SER A 24 -10.77 -24.51 -24.72
N GLY A 25 -10.09 -25.61 -24.99
CA GLY A 25 -10.49 -26.96 -24.61
C GLY A 25 -9.77 -27.52 -23.38
N SER A 26 -8.76 -26.81 -22.86
CA SER A 26 -7.90 -27.30 -21.79
C SER A 26 -8.55 -27.26 -20.39
N GLY A 27 -9.63 -26.51 -20.21
CA GLY A 27 -10.23 -26.25 -18.90
C GLY A 27 -9.53 -25.16 -18.09
N PHE A 28 -8.43 -24.57 -18.60
CA PHE A 28 -7.78 -23.38 -18.03
C PHE A 28 -8.33 -22.12 -18.68
N PRO A 29 -8.54 -21.01 -17.94
CA PRO A 29 -8.98 -19.74 -18.52
C PRO A 29 -8.04 -19.24 -19.64
N VAL A 30 -8.63 -18.63 -20.65
CA VAL A 30 -7.90 -18.04 -21.79
C VAL A 30 -8.43 -16.65 -22.12
N GLY A 31 -7.61 -15.81 -22.76
CA GLY A 31 -8.02 -14.49 -23.24
C GLY A 31 -7.52 -13.34 -22.36
N GLU A 32 -8.15 -12.17 -22.52
CA GLU A 32 -7.68 -10.91 -21.94
C GLU A 32 -7.67 -10.87 -20.42
N GLY A 33 -8.48 -11.65 -19.73
CA GLY A 33 -8.50 -11.71 -18.26
C GLY A 33 -7.43 -12.60 -17.63
N VAL A 34 -6.58 -13.25 -18.43
CA VAL A 34 -5.52 -14.14 -17.95
C VAL A 34 -4.29 -13.33 -17.58
N GLY A 35 -4.12 -13.07 -16.30
CA GLY A 35 -2.98 -12.35 -15.75
C GLY A 35 -1.75 -13.23 -15.54
N ARG A 36 -1.03 -13.02 -14.45
CA ARG A 36 0.16 -13.80 -14.11
C ARG A 36 -0.21 -15.23 -13.74
N ILE A 37 0.61 -16.19 -14.21
CA ILE A 37 0.48 -17.62 -13.90
C ILE A 37 1.74 -18.08 -13.18
N GLY A 38 1.56 -18.71 -12.01
CA GLY A 38 2.59 -19.50 -11.34
C GLY A 38 2.36 -20.99 -11.57
N VAL A 39 3.43 -21.78 -11.67
CA VAL A 39 3.36 -23.21 -11.95
C VAL A 39 4.21 -23.98 -10.92
N ALA A 40 3.68 -25.11 -10.42
CA ALA A 40 4.39 -26.04 -9.56
C ALA A 40 4.21 -27.48 -10.09
N VAL A 41 5.32 -28.15 -10.38
CA VAL A 41 5.34 -29.52 -10.89
C VAL A 41 5.63 -30.49 -9.77
N PHE A 42 4.75 -31.47 -9.53
CA PHE A 42 5.00 -32.56 -8.59
C PHE A 42 5.73 -33.72 -9.28
N ASP A 43 5.21 -34.15 -10.42
CA ASP A 43 5.79 -35.17 -11.31
C ASP A 43 5.42 -34.93 -12.77
N ASN A 44 5.70 -35.89 -13.66
CA ASN A 44 5.42 -35.77 -15.08
C ASN A 44 3.92 -35.59 -15.43
N ASN A 45 3.02 -36.00 -14.53
CA ASN A 45 1.57 -35.98 -14.75
C ASN A 45 0.89 -34.88 -13.92
N ILE A 46 1.34 -34.67 -12.69
CA ILE A 46 0.67 -33.77 -11.74
C ILE A 46 1.35 -32.41 -11.73
N VAL A 47 0.60 -31.40 -12.18
CA VAL A 47 1.02 -30.00 -12.23
C VAL A 47 -0.07 -29.14 -11.58
N TYR A 48 0.33 -28.21 -10.77
CA TYR A 48 -0.52 -27.16 -10.24
C TYR A 48 -0.20 -25.81 -10.88
N ALA A 49 -1.21 -24.99 -11.04
CA ALA A 49 -1.05 -23.62 -11.48
C ALA A 49 -1.88 -22.68 -10.63
N ILE A 50 -1.35 -21.49 -10.34
CA ILE A 50 -2.11 -20.40 -9.75
C ILE A 50 -2.24 -19.29 -10.77
N LEU A 51 -3.44 -18.75 -10.93
CA LEU A 51 -3.79 -17.71 -11.88
C LEU A 51 -4.16 -16.42 -11.12
N ASP A 52 -3.60 -15.30 -11.54
CA ASP A 52 -4.15 -13.98 -11.28
C ASP A 52 -5.25 -13.70 -12.32
N ASN A 53 -6.48 -13.95 -11.94
CA ASN A 53 -7.64 -13.80 -12.80
C ASN A 53 -8.13 -12.35 -12.78
N GLN A 54 -7.89 -11.61 -13.87
CA GLN A 54 -8.21 -10.19 -14.04
C GLN A 54 -9.64 -9.94 -14.56
N PHE A 55 -10.45 -10.99 -14.76
CA PHE A 55 -11.86 -10.79 -15.08
C PHE A 55 -12.57 -10.09 -13.92
N ARG A 56 -13.40 -9.10 -14.24
CA ARG A 56 -14.12 -8.33 -13.24
C ARG A 56 -15.23 -9.16 -12.61
N ARG A 57 -15.39 -9.00 -11.29
CA ARG A 57 -16.52 -9.50 -10.51
C ARG A 57 -17.40 -8.35 -10.05
N GLU A 58 -18.67 -8.64 -9.76
CA GLU A 58 -19.52 -7.69 -9.06
C GLU A 58 -18.97 -7.46 -7.66
N LYS A 59 -19.03 -6.20 -7.21
CA LYS A 59 -18.63 -5.85 -5.85
C LYS A 59 -19.64 -6.46 -4.88
N GLU A 60 -19.19 -7.31 -3.97
CA GLU A 60 -20.04 -7.80 -2.90
C GLU A 60 -20.45 -6.64 -1.99
N GLU A 61 -21.74 -6.41 -1.85
CA GLU A 61 -22.25 -5.46 -0.87
C GLU A 61 -22.00 -6.04 0.54
N ASP A 62 -21.21 -5.36 1.34
CA ASP A 62 -20.99 -5.70 2.75
C ASP A 62 -22.31 -5.50 3.54
N SER A 63 -23.13 -6.54 3.57
CA SER A 63 -24.43 -6.55 4.25
C SER A 63 -24.34 -6.41 5.78
N SER A 64 -23.14 -6.43 6.34
CA SER A 64 -22.89 -6.37 7.79
C SER A 64 -22.83 -4.95 8.35
N LYS A 65 -22.68 -3.92 7.50
CA LYS A 65 -22.61 -2.50 7.89
C LYS A 65 -23.84 -1.74 7.48
N LYS A 66 -24.95 -1.94 8.19
CA LYS A 66 -26.07 -0.97 8.20
C LYS A 66 -25.78 0.13 9.23
N GLU A 67 -24.82 1.00 8.99
CA GLU A 67 -24.96 2.36 9.48
C GLU A 67 -25.98 3.05 8.57
N ASP A 68 -26.97 3.72 9.16
CA ASP A 68 -28.08 4.40 8.44
C ASP A 68 -27.58 5.38 7.37
N ILE A 69 -26.32 5.88 7.48
CA ILE A 69 -25.67 6.79 6.54
C ILE A 69 -24.16 6.50 6.53
N ASP A 70 -23.66 5.89 5.46
CA ASP A 70 -22.24 5.70 5.17
C ASP A 70 -21.74 6.59 4.00
N LYS A 71 -20.47 6.46 3.62
CA LYS A 71 -19.92 7.22 2.50
C LYS A 71 -20.57 6.87 1.16
N ASP A 72 -20.96 5.59 0.96
CA ASP A 72 -21.52 5.12 -0.30
C ASP A 72 -22.97 5.57 -0.47
N TYR A 73 -23.71 5.77 0.63
CA TYR A 73 -25.01 6.41 0.63
C TYR A 73 -24.98 7.81 -0.03
N PHE A 74 -23.94 8.61 0.25
CA PHE A 74 -23.80 9.93 -0.35
C PHE A 74 -23.43 9.91 -1.83
N LYS A 75 -22.86 8.82 -2.34
CA LYS A 75 -22.57 8.67 -3.78
C LYS A 75 -23.86 8.53 -4.62
N SER A 76 -24.90 7.93 -4.04
CA SER A 76 -26.13 7.56 -4.74
C SER A 76 -27.34 8.47 -4.44
N ILE A 77 -27.33 9.19 -3.32
CA ILE A 77 -28.47 10.03 -2.90
C ILE A 77 -28.71 11.21 -3.86
N SER A 78 -29.96 11.48 -4.16
CA SER A 78 -30.30 12.67 -4.93
C SER A 78 -30.09 13.97 -4.14
N THR A 79 -29.84 15.08 -4.84
CA THR A 79 -29.71 16.40 -4.21
C THR A 79 -30.95 16.77 -3.39
N LYS A 80 -32.15 16.43 -3.88
CA LYS A 80 -33.41 16.70 -3.19
C LYS A 80 -33.49 15.96 -1.86
N ASP A 81 -33.18 14.67 -1.87
CA ASP A 81 -33.27 13.83 -0.68
C ASP A 81 -32.17 14.19 0.32
N PHE A 82 -30.97 14.51 -0.16
CA PHE A 82 -29.90 15.03 0.70
C PHE A 82 -30.31 16.30 1.44
N LEU A 83 -30.93 17.25 0.76
CA LEU A 83 -31.37 18.49 1.40
C LEU A 83 -32.48 18.26 2.42
N ALA A 84 -33.27 17.17 2.29
CA ALA A 84 -34.33 16.77 3.21
C ALA A 84 -33.80 15.95 4.41
N LEU A 85 -32.58 15.44 4.38
CA LEU A 85 -31.98 14.68 5.50
C LEU A 85 -31.97 15.50 6.79
N ASP A 86 -32.09 14.80 7.94
CA ASP A 86 -31.94 15.41 9.25
C ASP A 86 -30.47 15.92 9.44
N ASP A 87 -30.36 17.18 9.86
CA ASP A 87 -29.06 17.83 10.14
C ASP A 87 -28.27 17.09 11.22
N LYS A 88 -28.95 16.45 12.19
CA LYS A 88 -28.29 15.66 13.23
C LYS A 88 -27.55 14.46 12.64
N LYS A 89 -28.19 13.72 11.74
CA LYS A 89 -27.58 12.57 11.04
C LYS A 89 -26.37 12.97 10.22
N ILE A 90 -26.45 14.08 9.47
CA ILE A 90 -25.32 14.60 8.70
C ILE A 90 -24.18 15.01 9.65
N ASN A 91 -24.47 15.73 10.74
CA ASN A 91 -23.44 16.15 11.70
C ASN A 91 -22.79 14.96 12.39
N GLU A 92 -23.52 13.90 12.72
CA GLU A 92 -22.97 12.64 13.24
C GLU A 92 -22.01 11.99 12.24
N PHE A 93 -22.42 11.89 10.97
CA PHE A 93 -21.52 11.38 9.92
C PHE A 93 -20.23 12.21 9.80
N LEU A 94 -20.34 13.55 9.76
CA LEU A 94 -19.18 14.44 9.68
C LEU A 94 -18.23 14.25 10.87
N LYS A 95 -18.79 14.11 12.08
CA LYS A 95 -18.03 13.91 13.31
C LYS A 95 -17.32 12.54 13.32
N ASN A 96 -18.05 11.49 13.00
CA ASN A 96 -17.54 10.11 13.00
C ASN A 96 -16.44 9.90 11.95
N ASN A 97 -16.49 10.65 10.84
CA ASN A 97 -15.51 10.60 9.77
C ASN A 97 -14.45 11.72 9.85
N TYR A 98 -14.32 12.38 10.99
CA TYR A 98 -13.25 13.35 11.27
C TYR A 98 -13.17 14.51 10.26
N PHE A 99 -14.32 15.00 9.78
CA PHE A 99 -14.36 16.21 8.97
C PHE A 99 -13.86 17.41 9.79
N GLN A 100 -13.31 18.42 9.09
CA GLN A 100 -12.90 19.66 9.73
C GLN A 100 -14.09 20.32 10.44
N LYS A 101 -13.84 20.91 11.61
CA LYS A 101 -14.89 21.50 12.46
C LYS A 101 -15.73 22.59 11.80
N GLU A 102 -15.20 23.18 10.75
CA GLU A 102 -15.91 24.18 9.94
C GLU A 102 -17.07 23.59 9.12
N TYR A 103 -17.05 22.27 8.84
CA TYR A 103 -18.12 21.59 8.12
C TYR A 103 -19.23 21.16 9.07
N THR A 104 -20.40 21.75 8.85
CA THR A 104 -21.66 21.42 9.53
C THR A 104 -22.71 21.06 8.50
N ALA A 105 -23.75 20.34 8.88
CA ALA A 105 -24.87 20.01 8.01
C ALA A 105 -25.43 21.26 7.32
N LYS A 106 -25.63 22.35 8.07
CA LYS A 106 -26.11 23.64 7.54
C LYS A 106 -25.20 24.21 6.47
N LYS A 107 -23.85 24.20 6.69
CA LYS A 107 -22.86 24.72 5.74
C LYS A 107 -22.87 23.88 4.46
N ILE A 108 -22.86 22.55 4.59
CA ILE A 108 -22.82 21.64 3.44
C ILE A 108 -24.10 21.72 2.62
N LYS A 109 -25.28 21.69 3.26
CA LYS A 109 -26.56 21.90 2.56
C LYS A 109 -26.60 23.24 1.81
N ASN A 110 -26.00 24.28 2.38
CA ASN A 110 -25.91 25.57 1.69
C ASN A 110 -24.99 25.49 0.46
N LEU A 111 -23.82 24.82 0.54
CA LEU A 111 -22.96 24.61 -0.62
C LEU A 111 -23.69 23.83 -1.73
N VAL A 112 -24.45 22.80 -1.36
CA VAL A 112 -25.24 22.00 -2.30
C VAL A 112 -26.36 22.82 -2.95
N ARG A 113 -27.12 23.66 -2.18
CA ARG A 113 -28.14 24.56 -2.72
C ARG A 113 -27.58 25.56 -3.72
N LEU A 114 -26.34 26.04 -3.47
CA LEU A 114 -25.64 26.99 -4.34
C LEU A 114 -24.96 26.32 -5.55
N GLY A 115 -25.09 25.00 -5.71
CA GLY A 115 -24.43 24.25 -6.77
C GLY A 115 -22.88 24.23 -6.66
N LYS A 116 -22.33 24.61 -5.49
CA LYS A 116 -20.87 24.60 -5.20
C LYS A 116 -20.38 23.27 -4.69
N ALA A 117 -21.26 22.34 -4.36
CA ALA A 117 -20.95 20.97 -3.99
C ALA A 117 -22.11 20.05 -4.37
N LYS A 118 -21.82 18.75 -4.47
CA LYS A 118 -22.78 17.67 -4.63
C LYS A 118 -22.78 16.79 -3.38
N PRO A 119 -23.85 16.02 -3.08
CA PRO A 119 -23.81 15.05 -1.97
C PRO A 119 -22.62 14.07 -2.06
N ALA A 120 -22.31 13.59 -3.27
CA ALA A 120 -21.18 12.71 -3.54
C ALA A 120 -19.81 13.28 -3.12
N ASP A 121 -19.66 14.61 -3.03
CA ASP A 121 -18.41 15.24 -2.63
C ASP A 121 -18.04 14.94 -1.16
N LEU A 122 -19.01 14.54 -0.34
CA LEU A 122 -18.75 14.04 1.01
C LEU A 122 -17.99 12.70 0.99
N ALA A 123 -18.35 11.82 0.05
CA ALA A 123 -17.64 10.58 -0.16
C ALA A 123 -16.24 10.83 -0.75
N ILE A 124 -16.14 11.68 -1.77
CA ILE A 124 -14.88 12.06 -2.42
C ILE A 124 -13.91 12.69 -1.42
N TYR A 125 -14.40 13.48 -0.47
CA TYR A 125 -13.58 14.09 0.58
C TYR A 125 -12.91 13.06 1.49
N LEU A 126 -13.49 11.87 1.61
CA LEU A 126 -12.98 10.75 2.41
C LEU A 126 -12.16 9.74 1.61
N GLU A 127 -12.11 9.88 0.27
CA GLU A 127 -11.34 8.94 -0.56
C GLU A 127 -9.84 9.00 -0.21
N ASP A 128 -9.25 7.84 -0.06
CA ASP A 128 -7.84 7.63 0.18
C ASP A 128 -7.24 6.80 -0.96
N SER A 129 -6.16 7.31 -1.56
CA SER A 129 -5.44 6.60 -2.62
C SER A 129 -4.92 5.23 -2.19
N ASN A 130 -4.60 5.04 -0.90
CA ASN A 130 -4.23 3.73 -0.38
C ASN A 130 -5.38 2.71 -0.48
N SER A 131 -6.60 3.11 -0.12
CA SER A 131 -7.74 2.19 -0.18
C SER A 131 -8.04 1.73 -1.60
N LEU A 132 -7.78 2.57 -2.61
CA LEU A 132 -7.95 2.22 -4.01
C LEU A 132 -7.00 1.11 -4.49
N LEU A 133 -5.83 0.97 -3.86
CA LEU A 133 -4.88 -0.11 -4.17
C LEU A 133 -5.40 -1.49 -3.74
N PHE A 134 -6.26 -1.54 -2.74
CA PHE A 134 -6.79 -2.78 -2.16
C PHE A 134 -8.23 -3.07 -2.56
N ASP A 135 -8.95 -2.12 -3.16
CA ASP A 135 -10.34 -2.28 -3.61
C ASP A 135 -10.37 -2.67 -5.10
N THR A 136 -10.03 -3.92 -5.38
CA THR A 136 -9.93 -4.43 -6.76
C THR A 136 -11.13 -5.32 -7.09
N PRO A 137 -11.99 -4.94 -8.04
CA PRO A 137 -13.17 -5.71 -8.42
C PRO A 137 -12.81 -6.79 -9.48
N VAL A 138 -11.76 -7.58 -9.24
CA VAL A 138 -11.34 -8.71 -10.08
C VAL A 138 -11.50 -10.02 -9.32
N ILE A 139 -11.58 -11.14 -10.06
CA ILE A 139 -11.68 -12.48 -9.44
C ILE A 139 -10.44 -12.75 -8.59
N GLY A 140 -9.25 -12.41 -9.07
CA GLY A 140 -8.01 -12.59 -8.33
C GLY A 140 -7.48 -14.01 -8.37
N ALA A 141 -7.08 -14.57 -7.22
CA ALA A 141 -6.37 -15.84 -7.19
C ALA A 141 -7.30 -17.05 -7.38
N GLU A 142 -6.93 -17.90 -8.33
CA GLU A 142 -7.54 -19.22 -8.56
C GLU A 142 -6.46 -20.28 -8.74
N VAL A 143 -6.69 -21.49 -8.18
CA VAL A 143 -5.75 -22.61 -8.29
C VAL A 143 -6.34 -23.70 -9.17
N TYR A 144 -5.54 -24.20 -10.08
CA TYR A 144 -5.85 -25.27 -11.02
C TYR A 144 -4.90 -26.44 -10.86
N LYS A 145 -5.38 -27.64 -11.17
CA LYS A 145 -4.62 -28.89 -11.19
C LYS A 145 -4.77 -29.59 -12.51
N SER A 146 -3.66 -30.07 -13.04
CA SER A 146 -3.60 -31.06 -14.13
C SER A 146 -3.12 -32.40 -13.57
N ILE A 147 -3.62 -33.50 -14.17
CA ILE A 147 -3.20 -34.89 -13.87
C ILE A 147 -2.66 -35.60 -15.11
N ASP A 148 -2.45 -34.89 -16.20
CA ASP A 148 -2.02 -35.39 -17.50
C ASP A 148 -0.87 -34.55 -18.10
N GLY A 149 -0.03 -33.99 -17.24
CA GLY A 149 1.16 -33.23 -17.60
C GLY A 149 0.87 -31.86 -18.22
N GLY A 150 -0.29 -31.28 -17.89
CA GLY A 150 -0.69 -29.94 -18.31
C GLY A 150 -1.61 -29.90 -19.53
N THR A 151 -2.06 -31.04 -20.05
CA THR A 151 -2.95 -31.10 -21.21
C THR A 151 -4.35 -30.63 -20.86
N THR A 152 -4.88 -31.11 -19.71
CA THR A 152 -6.18 -30.65 -19.20
C THR A 152 -6.05 -30.14 -17.75
N TRP A 153 -6.92 -29.19 -17.40
CA TRP A 153 -6.90 -28.51 -16.11
C TRP A 153 -8.29 -28.47 -15.48
N SER A 154 -8.32 -28.65 -14.18
CA SER A 154 -9.51 -28.48 -13.38
C SER A 154 -9.23 -27.52 -12.24
N LYS A 155 -10.14 -26.60 -12.01
CA LYS A 155 -10.09 -25.72 -10.83
C LYS A 155 -10.24 -26.57 -9.57
N THR A 156 -9.42 -26.32 -8.54
CA THR A 156 -9.36 -27.17 -7.36
C THR A 156 -10.37 -26.82 -6.28
N HIS A 157 -10.88 -25.59 -6.29
CA HIS A 157 -11.79 -25.03 -5.27
C HIS A 157 -12.97 -24.29 -5.90
N ASP A 158 -14.02 -24.08 -5.12
CA ASP A 158 -15.14 -23.22 -5.52
C ASP A 158 -14.79 -21.73 -5.35
N GLY A 159 -15.46 -20.89 -6.13
CA GLY A 159 -15.23 -19.43 -6.05
C GLY A 159 -13.81 -19.01 -6.40
N TYR A 160 -13.22 -18.13 -5.62
CA TYR A 160 -11.85 -17.59 -5.74
C TYR A 160 -11.20 -17.50 -4.36
N ILE A 161 -9.88 -17.33 -4.32
CA ILE A 161 -9.14 -17.17 -3.07
C ILE A 161 -9.00 -15.68 -2.78
N ASP A 162 -9.76 -15.21 -1.80
CA ASP A 162 -9.82 -13.78 -1.46
C ASP A 162 -8.55 -13.30 -0.77
N ASN A 163 -8.26 -12.01 -0.92
CA ASN A 163 -7.17 -11.30 -0.23
C ASN A 163 -5.75 -11.85 -0.44
N LEU A 164 -5.51 -12.71 -1.46
CA LEU A 164 -4.17 -13.20 -1.76
C LEU A 164 -3.33 -12.15 -2.50
N TYR A 165 -3.91 -11.49 -3.47
CA TYR A 165 -3.20 -10.59 -4.37
C TYR A 165 -3.62 -9.14 -4.27
N TYR A 166 -4.84 -8.84 -3.87
CA TYR A 166 -5.45 -7.51 -4.02
C TYR A 166 -5.29 -7.01 -5.47
N SER A 167 -4.73 -5.81 -5.67
CA SER A 167 -4.40 -5.26 -7.00
C SER A 167 -3.01 -5.68 -7.52
N TYR A 168 -2.26 -6.51 -6.77
CA TYR A 168 -0.86 -6.85 -7.04
C TYR A 168 -0.66 -8.24 -7.66
N GLY A 169 -1.69 -8.83 -8.25
CA GLY A 169 -1.59 -10.15 -8.89
C GLY A 169 -0.51 -10.22 -9.97
N TYR A 170 -0.23 -9.11 -10.64
CA TYR A 170 0.89 -9.00 -11.59
C TYR A 170 2.26 -9.20 -10.94
N TYR A 171 2.40 -8.96 -9.66
CA TYR A 171 3.64 -9.05 -8.90
C TYR A 171 3.79 -10.39 -8.18
N PHE A 172 2.71 -10.88 -7.58
CA PHE A 172 2.64 -12.19 -6.94
C PHE A 172 2.26 -13.29 -7.95
N GLY A 173 2.01 -14.48 -7.53
CA GLY A 173 1.63 -15.62 -8.39
C GLY A 173 2.54 -16.80 -8.13
N HIS A 174 2.80 -17.05 -6.85
CA HIS A 174 3.68 -18.13 -6.42
C HIS A 174 2.87 -19.31 -5.89
N ILE A 175 3.18 -20.49 -6.38
CA ILE A 175 2.64 -21.75 -5.92
C ILE A 175 3.76 -22.79 -5.78
N TYR A 176 3.71 -23.57 -4.73
CA TYR A 176 4.62 -24.69 -4.48
C TYR A 176 3.85 -25.90 -4.05
N VAL A 177 4.25 -27.08 -4.51
CA VAL A 177 3.79 -28.37 -4.04
C VAL A 177 4.90 -29.03 -3.21
N ALA A 178 4.54 -29.58 -2.05
CA ALA A 178 5.53 -30.24 -1.22
C ALA A 178 6.06 -31.51 -1.93
N PRO A 179 7.38 -31.72 -1.99
CA PRO A 179 7.96 -32.82 -2.75
C PRO A 179 7.64 -34.22 -2.19
N TYR A 180 7.09 -34.28 -0.98
CA TYR A 180 6.73 -35.53 -0.27
C TYR A 180 5.21 -35.78 -0.22
N ASP A 181 4.37 -34.81 -0.64
CA ASP A 181 2.90 -34.94 -0.60
C ASP A 181 2.26 -34.09 -1.69
N VAL A 182 1.65 -34.76 -2.65
CA VAL A 182 0.97 -34.12 -3.80
C VAL A 182 -0.20 -33.23 -3.40
N ASN A 183 -0.82 -33.47 -2.26
CA ASN A 183 -1.96 -32.67 -1.78
C ASN A 183 -1.54 -31.49 -0.89
N LYS A 184 -0.26 -31.43 -0.53
CA LYS A 184 0.29 -30.35 0.28
C LYS A 184 0.80 -29.22 -0.60
N ILE A 185 0.08 -28.09 -0.60
CA ILE A 185 0.36 -26.94 -1.47
C ILE A 185 0.55 -25.70 -0.61
N TYR A 186 1.43 -24.83 -1.07
CA TYR A 186 1.63 -23.50 -0.52
C TYR A 186 1.43 -22.46 -1.64
N ILE A 187 0.66 -21.44 -1.35
CA ILE A 187 0.48 -20.28 -2.21
C ILE A 187 0.73 -19.01 -1.42
N TYR A 188 1.26 -18.02 -2.04
CA TYR A 188 1.52 -16.77 -1.35
C TYR A 188 1.51 -15.55 -2.28
N GLY A 189 1.21 -14.44 -1.68
CA GLY A 189 1.21 -13.10 -2.14
C GLY A 189 1.33 -12.23 -0.90
N VAL A 190 0.30 -11.44 -0.58
CA VAL A 190 0.23 -10.68 0.67
C VAL A 190 0.22 -11.66 1.86
N PRO A 191 -0.71 -12.62 2.01
CA PRO A 191 -0.59 -13.70 2.99
C PRO A 191 0.17 -14.92 2.44
N LEU A 192 0.64 -15.77 3.36
CA LEU A 192 1.13 -17.11 3.08
C LEU A 192 0.04 -18.14 3.50
N LEU A 193 -0.47 -18.87 2.52
CA LEU A 193 -1.53 -19.87 2.70
C LEU A 193 -1.03 -21.27 2.40
N THR A 194 -1.64 -22.27 3.04
CA THR A 194 -1.40 -23.68 2.78
C THR A 194 -2.71 -24.44 2.56
N SER A 195 -2.64 -25.47 1.72
CA SER A 195 -3.66 -26.50 1.55
C SER A 195 -3.08 -27.85 1.92
N ASN A 196 -3.91 -28.74 2.51
CA ASN A 196 -3.58 -30.14 2.80
C ASN A 196 -4.49 -31.11 2.02
N ASP A 197 -5.33 -30.62 1.12
CA ASP A 197 -6.37 -31.37 0.42
C ASP A 197 -6.32 -31.18 -1.10
N GLY A 198 -5.14 -30.84 -1.62
CA GLY A 198 -4.92 -30.67 -3.06
C GLY A 198 -5.50 -29.38 -3.63
N GLY A 199 -5.62 -28.35 -2.80
CA GLY A 199 -6.08 -27.03 -3.21
C GLY A 199 -7.59 -26.81 -3.07
N LYS A 200 -8.33 -27.74 -2.44
CA LYS A 200 -9.78 -27.58 -2.22
C LYS A 200 -10.07 -26.52 -1.16
N SER A 201 -9.23 -26.44 -0.14
CA SER A 201 -9.31 -25.40 0.90
C SER A 201 -7.92 -24.85 1.23
N PHE A 202 -7.88 -23.58 1.68
CA PHE A 202 -6.66 -22.90 2.06
C PHE A 202 -6.80 -22.26 3.44
N SER A 203 -5.71 -22.27 4.21
CA SER A 203 -5.63 -21.64 5.52
C SER A 203 -4.33 -20.88 5.68
N SER A 204 -4.36 -19.75 6.40
CA SER A 204 -3.15 -18.97 6.66
C SER A 204 -2.24 -19.66 7.67
N ILE A 205 -0.96 -19.71 7.34
CA ILE A 205 0.11 -20.12 8.25
C ILE A 205 1.01 -18.95 8.69
N GLY A 206 0.73 -17.73 8.24
CA GLY A 206 1.35 -16.51 8.77
C GLY A 206 1.02 -16.30 10.24
N LYS A 207 1.92 -15.66 10.99
CA LYS A 207 1.76 -15.30 12.41
C LYS A 207 2.18 -13.84 12.62
N SER A 208 1.95 -13.30 13.81
CA SER A 208 2.25 -11.90 14.14
C SER A 208 3.73 -11.50 14.01
N ASN A 209 4.63 -12.48 14.01
CA ASN A 209 6.07 -12.26 13.81
C ASN A 209 6.55 -12.59 12.39
N VAL A 210 5.63 -12.84 11.46
CA VAL A 210 5.90 -13.05 10.03
C VAL A 210 5.31 -11.87 9.28
N HIS A 211 6.16 -11.12 8.59
CA HIS A 211 5.70 -10.01 7.76
C HIS A 211 4.87 -10.54 6.58
N VAL A 212 3.97 -9.73 6.08
CA VAL A 212 3.25 -10.00 4.83
C VAL A 212 4.15 -9.79 3.61
N ASP A 213 3.59 -9.92 2.42
CA ASP A 213 4.27 -9.73 1.14
C ASP A 213 5.42 -10.72 0.96
N HIS A 214 5.00 -11.95 0.65
CA HIS A 214 5.91 -13.09 0.55
C HIS A 214 6.46 -13.24 -0.87
N HIS A 215 7.80 -13.45 -0.98
CA HIS A 215 8.51 -13.52 -2.26
C HIS A 215 9.20 -14.85 -2.53
N ALA A 216 9.55 -15.58 -1.48
CA ALA A 216 10.26 -16.84 -1.60
C ALA A 216 9.79 -17.85 -0.55
N LEU A 217 9.74 -19.12 -0.96
CA LEU A 217 9.49 -20.23 -0.06
C LEU A 217 10.38 -21.40 -0.45
N TRP A 218 11.15 -21.91 0.50
CA TRP A 218 11.83 -23.18 0.36
C TRP A 218 11.18 -24.22 1.28
N ILE A 219 10.93 -25.42 0.72
CA ILE A 219 10.34 -26.56 1.42
C ILE A 219 11.41 -27.63 1.53
N ASN A 220 11.72 -28.06 2.75
CA ASN A 220 12.69 -29.13 2.97
C ASN A 220 12.15 -30.46 2.44
N PRO A 221 12.81 -31.08 1.43
CA PRO A 221 12.32 -32.34 0.85
C PRO A 221 12.42 -33.54 1.79
N SER A 222 13.34 -33.47 2.78
CA SER A 222 13.62 -34.57 3.70
C SER A 222 12.98 -34.41 5.07
N ARG A 223 12.38 -33.24 5.36
CA ARG A 223 11.78 -32.95 6.66
C ARG A 223 10.45 -32.19 6.49
N PRO A 224 9.33 -32.91 6.47
CA PRO A 224 8.02 -32.27 6.40
C PRO A 224 7.81 -31.21 7.49
N GLY A 225 7.22 -30.07 7.10
CA GLY A 225 6.96 -28.94 7.99
C GLY A 225 8.15 -28.02 8.26
N HIS A 226 9.34 -28.32 7.73
CA HIS A 226 10.48 -27.41 7.74
C HIS A 226 10.45 -26.53 6.49
N LEU A 227 10.19 -25.22 6.70
CA LEU A 227 10.06 -24.21 5.67
C LEU A 227 10.98 -23.03 5.98
N ILE A 228 11.47 -22.39 4.92
CA ILE A 228 12.14 -21.09 4.98
C ILE A 228 11.36 -20.14 4.07
N ASN A 229 10.92 -19.02 4.60
CA ASN A 229 10.16 -18.01 3.90
C ASN A 229 10.90 -16.68 3.88
N GLY A 230 10.98 -16.06 2.70
CA GLY A 230 11.44 -14.69 2.49
C GLY A 230 10.24 -13.78 2.24
N ASN A 231 10.18 -12.66 2.96
CA ASN A 231 9.13 -11.65 2.88
C ASN A 231 9.71 -10.24 3.10
N ASP A 232 8.90 -9.20 3.01
CA ASP A 232 9.34 -7.82 3.15
C ASP A 232 9.90 -7.47 4.54
N GLY A 233 9.65 -8.31 5.54
CA GLY A 233 10.27 -8.21 6.87
C GLY A 233 11.55 -9.03 7.04
N GLY A 234 12.00 -9.74 5.99
CA GLY A 234 13.22 -10.56 6.01
C GLY A 234 12.96 -12.08 5.91
N ILE A 235 13.65 -12.88 6.71
CA ILE A 235 13.59 -14.34 6.65
C ILE A 235 12.92 -14.91 7.90
N ASN A 236 12.00 -15.83 7.68
CA ASN A 236 11.33 -16.61 8.72
C ASN A 236 11.53 -18.11 8.49
N ILE A 237 11.73 -18.86 9.57
CA ILE A 237 11.96 -20.30 9.56
C ILE A 237 10.90 -20.99 10.45
N THR A 238 10.31 -22.06 9.96
CA THR A 238 9.45 -22.95 10.75
C THR A 238 9.90 -24.39 10.63
N TYR A 239 9.70 -25.19 11.68
CA TYR A 239 9.95 -26.63 11.70
C TYR A 239 8.68 -27.45 11.93
N ASN A 240 7.52 -26.79 11.97
CA ASN A 240 6.22 -27.40 12.28
C ASN A 240 5.09 -26.84 11.43
N ASP A 241 5.39 -26.61 10.13
CA ASP A 241 4.43 -26.21 9.11
C ASP A 241 3.69 -24.89 9.46
N GLY A 242 4.42 -23.91 9.93
CA GLY A 242 3.90 -22.59 10.23
C GLY A 242 3.12 -22.45 11.53
N LYS A 243 3.05 -23.53 12.39
CA LYS A 243 2.46 -23.39 13.72
C LYS A 243 3.22 -22.37 14.57
N ASN A 244 4.55 -22.38 14.47
CA ASN A 244 5.45 -21.39 15.05
C ASN A 244 6.51 -20.97 14.03
N TRP A 245 6.90 -19.72 14.06
CA TRP A 245 7.94 -19.17 13.23
C TRP A 245 9.05 -18.52 14.05
N MET A 246 10.28 -18.70 13.62
CA MET A 246 11.43 -17.95 14.07
C MET A 246 11.77 -16.90 13.04
N LYS A 247 11.82 -15.63 13.45
CA LYS A 247 12.31 -14.54 12.60
C LYS A 247 13.83 -14.48 12.69
N ASN A 248 14.49 -14.42 11.55
CA ASN A 248 15.92 -14.17 11.51
C ASN A 248 16.16 -12.65 11.66
N ASN A 249 16.65 -12.25 12.82
CA ASN A 249 16.94 -10.87 13.16
C ASN A 249 18.39 -10.45 12.90
N SER A 250 19.22 -11.32 12.29
CA SER A 250 20.66 -11.08 12.10
C SER A 250 21.01 -10.43 10.77
N ILE A 251 20.04 -10.17 9.89
CA ILE A 251 20.29 -9.60 8.57
C ILE A 251 20.34 -8.07 8.68
N PRO A 252 21.51 -7.43 8.48
CA PRO A 252 21.67 -5.98 8.66
C PRO A 252 21.33 -5.23 7.36
N VAL A 253 20.09 -5.39 6.84
CA VAL A 253 19.64 -4.73 5.62
C VAL A 253 18.31 -4.03 5.83
N GLY A 254 18.10 -2.92 5.12
CA GLY A 254 16.86 -2.19 5.06
C GLY A 254 16.80 -1.35 3.79
N GLN A 255 15.63 -1.28 3.16
CA GLN A 255 15.42 -0.47 1.98
C GLN A 255 14.95 0.92 2.38
N PHE A 256 15.87 1.87 2.45
CA PHE A 256 15.56 3.25 2.80
C PHE A 256 14.99 4.02 1.61
N TYR A 257 13.84 4.65 1.79
CA TYR A 257 13.32 5.68 0.91
C TYR A 257 13.97 7.04 1.17
N ALA A 258 14.19 7.36 2.44
CA ALA A 258 14.76 8.63 2.84
C ALA A 258 15.58 8.50 4.13
N ILE A 259 16.60 9.33 4.25
CA ILE A 259 17.45 9.44 5.44
C ILE A 259 17.57 10.93 5.80
N ASN A 260 17.57 11.23 7.09
CA ASN A 260 17.84 12.56 7.63
C ASN A 260 18.53 12.46 8.98
N VAL A 261 19.09 13.56 9.46
CA VAL A 261 19.80 13.67 10.74
C VAL A 261 19.29 14.87 11.52
N ASP A 262 19.41 14.83 12.86
CA ASP A 262 19.19 15.99 13.73
C ASP A 262 20.52 16.68 14.09
N ASN A 263 20.44 17.74 14.89
CA ASN A 263 21.58 18.53 15.36
C ASN A 263 22.00 18.20 16.82
N GLU A 264 21.57 17.05 17.34
CA GLU A 264 22.00 16.59 18.67
C GLU A 264 23.50 16.21 18.65
N GLU A 265 24.11 16.17 19.83
CA GLU A 265 25.49 15.68 20.00
C GLU A 265 25.53 14.56 21.05
N PRO A 266 25.73 13.30 20.67
CA PRO A 266 25.84 12.76 19.31
C PRO A 266 24.50 12.81 18.54
N TYR A 267 24.57 13.09 17.25
CA TYR A 267 23.38 13.21 16.40
C TYR A 267 22.66 11.86 16.20
N ASN A 268 21.37 11.95 15.91
CA ASN A 268 20.59 10.79 15.52
C ASN A 268 20.42 10.73 13.99
N VAL A 269 20.38 9.50 13.50
CA VAL A 269 20.01 9.17 12.12
C VAL A 269 18.55 8.71 12.12
N TYR A 270 17.78 9.23 11.18
CA TYR A 270 16.40 8.85 10.96
C TYR A 270 16.28 8.24 9.58
N GLY A 271 15.48 7.17 9.44
CA GLY A 271 15.27 6.51 8.18
C GLY A 271 13.82 6.09 7.99
N GLY A 272 13.26 6.40 6.81
CA GLY A 272 11.99 5.85 6.34
C GLY A 272 12.27 4.69 5.40
N LEU A 273 11.72 3.51 5.70
CA LEU A 273 11.95 2.27 4.98
C LEU A 273 10.70 1.80 4.28
N GLN A 274 10.87 1.25 3.08
CA GLN A 274 9.79 0.52 2.41
C GLN A 274 9.31 -0.61 3.34
N ASP A 275 7.99 -0.73 3.50
CA ASP A 275 7.27 -1.77 4.25
C ASP A 275 7.61 -1.86 5.75
N ASN A 276 8.67 -1.21 6.19
CA ASN A 276 9.24 -1.38 7.52
C ASN A 276 9.22 -0.11 8.39
N GLY A 277 8.47 0.90 8.01
CA GLY A 277 8.20 2.08 8.84
C GLY A 277 9.34 3.10 8.92
N VAL A 278 9.30 3.93 9.94
CA VAL A 278 10.27 4.99 10.20
C VAL A 278 11.01 4.71 11.51
N TRP A 279 12.33 4.80 11.46
CA TRP A 279 13.21 4.44 12.55
C TRP A 279 14.20 5.55 12.87
N LYS A 280 14.69 5.54 14.13
CA LYS A 280 15.67 6.48 14.66
C LYS A 280 16.74 5.73 15.43
N ALA A 281 18.01 6.13 15.26
CA ALA A 281 19.13 5.61 16.03
C ALA A 281 20.21 6.68 16.24
N ARG A 282 21.01 6.58 17.30
CA ARG A 282 22.23 7.39 17.45
C ARG A 282 23.31 6.89 16.50
N HIS A 283 24.03 7.80 15.83
CA HIS A 283 25.08 7.45 14.88
C HIS A 283 26.25 6.68 15.52
N ASN A 284 26.50 6.92 16.80
CA ASN A 284 27.61 6.32 17.55
C ASN A 284 27.15 5.16 18.45
N SER A 285 26.01 4.55 18.17
CA SER A 285 25.52 3.40 18.92
C SER A 285 26.52 2.24 18.85
N LEU A 286 26.83 1.67 20.01
CA LEU A 286 27.72 0.53 20.11
C LEU A 286 26.93 -0.77 19.91
N ASP A 287 27.56 -1.75 19.28
CA ASP A 287 26.99 -3.09 19.16
C ASP A 287 26.82 -3.73 20.55
N ASN A 288 25.73 -4.46 20.73
CA ASN A 288 25.47 -5.17 21.97
C ASN A 288 24.59 -6.41 21.74
N GLU A 289 24.59 -7.31 22.72
CA GLU A 289 23.91 -8.60 22.65
C GLU A 289 22.39 -8.47 22.47
N ARG A 290 21.75 -7.45 23.06
CA ARG A 290 20.34 -7.19 22.90
C ARG A 290 19.98 -6.93 21.43
N TRP A 291 20.87 -6.38 20.69
CA TRP A 291 20.68 -6.09 19.28
C TRP A 291 20.46 -7.35 18.48
N HIS A 292 21.31 -8.32 18.65
CA HIS A 292 21.19 -9.59 17.95
C HIS A 292 19.89 -10.32 18.28
N SER A 293 19.38 -10.16 19.51
CA SER A 293 18.14 -10.81 19.93
C SER A 293 16.87 -10.12 19.40
N THR A 294 16.86 -8.79 19.26
CA THR A 294 15.68 -8.03 18.80
C THR A 294 15.67 -7.77 17.30
N GLY A 295 16.85 -7.74 16.67
CA GLY A 295 17.01 -7.43 15.24
C GLY A 295 16.79 -5.99 14.85
N HIS A 296 16.51 -5.09 15.80
CA HIS A 296 16.16 -3.70 15.52
C HIS A 296 17.26 -2.70 15.82
N ASN A 297 18.42 -3.18 16.09
CA ASN A 297 19.32 -2.43 16.85
C ASN A 297 20.38 -1.68 16.03
N PRO A 298 20.66 -0.47 16.42
CA PRO A 298 20.23 0.32 17.57
C PRO A 298 18.91 1.07 17.38
N TRP A 299 18.16 0.72 16.40
CA TRP A 299 17.03 1.47 15.88
C TRP A 299 15.78 1.39 16.78
N THR A 300 15.13 2.51 16.97
CA THR A 300 13.83 2.62 17.61
C THR A 300 12.79 3.01 16.58
N GLY A 301 11.73 2.20 16.43
CA GLY A 301 10.61 2.51 15.55
C GLY A 301 9.80 3.70 16.08
N ILE A 302 9.53 4.67 15.21
CA ILE A 302 8.75 5.87 15.56
C ILE A 302 7.43 5.97 14.80
N MET A 303 7.30 5.26 13.67
CA MET A 303 6.07 5.20 12.88
C MET A 303 6.05 3.95 12.01
N GLY A 304 4.87 3.37 11.79
CA GLY A 304 4.67 2.24 10.87
C GLY A 304 4.29 2.68 9.46
N GLY A 305 4.05 1.71 8.57
CA GLY A 305 3.73 1.90 7.15
C GLY A 305 4.97 1.93 6.26
N ASP A 306 4.82 2.34 5.01
CA ASP A 306 5.94 2.67 4.13
C ASP A 306 6.56 4.00 4.57
N GLY A 307 7.65 3.93 5.30
CA GLY A 307 8.30 5.12 5.84
C GLY A 307 8.85 6.04 4.75
N MET A 308 8.33 7.26 4.70
CA MET A 308 8.66 8.25 3.67
C MET A 308 9.64 9.31 4.16
N ASN A 309 9.61 10.49 3.57
CA ASN A 309 10.45 11.61 3.94
C ASN A 309 10.33 11.98 5.42
N ILE A 310 11.44 12.41 6.01
CA ILE A 310 11.53 12.81 7.40
C ILE A 310 12.09 14.21 7.49
N GLN A 311 11.44 15.08 8.25
CA GLN A 311 11.95 16.39 8.63
C GLN A 311 11.99 16.50 10.15
N ILE A 312 13.05 17.08 10.69
CA ILE A 312 13.26 17.24 12.13
C ILE A 312 13.35 18.74 12.43
N ASP A 313 12.63 19.20 13.46
CA ASP A 313 12.75 20.59 13.92
C ASP A 313 14.13 20.78 14.57
N ASN A 314 14.96 21.64 13.98
CA ASN A 314 16.34 21.89 14.41
C ASN A 314 16.44 22.50 15.82
N ARG A 315 15.32 22.99 16.37
CA ARG A 315 15.21 23.56 17.72
C ARG A 315 14.83 22.52 18.78
N ASP A 316 14.20 21.42 18.37
CA ASP A 316 13.75 20.33 19.26
C ASP A 316 13.64 19.01 18.45
N SER A 317 14.63 18.16 18.59
CA SER A 317 14.71 16.85 17.92
C SER A 317 13.58 15.88 18.28
N ASN A 318 12.75 16.20 19.28
CA ASN A 318 11.56 15.43 19.56
C ASN A 318 10.38 15.75 18.63
N ILE A 319 10.45 16.87 17.89
CA ILE A 319 9.43 17.26 16.92
C ILE A 319 9.86 16.78 15.54
N VAL A 320 9.18 15.74 15.06
CA VAL A 320 9.48 15.08 13.78
C VAL A 320 8.25 15.11 12.89
N TYR A 321 8.46 15.39 11.61
CA TYR A 321 7.45 15.35 10.57
C TYR A 321 7.77 14.19 9.65
N THR A 322 6.92 13.18 9.66
CA THR A 322 7.10 11.98 8.83
C THR A 322 5.77 11.28 8.59
N GLY A 323 5.75 10.28 7.72
CA GLY A 323 4.53 9.60 7.37
C GLY A 323 4.76 8.41 6.47
N PHE A 324 3.69 8.03 5.81
CA PHE A 324 3.65 6.93 4.87
C PHE A 324 3.05 7.42 3.54
N GLN A 325 2.94 6.52 2.58
CA GLN A 325 2.64 6.81 1.18
C GLN A 325 1.45 7.77 0.99
N PHE A 326 1.45 8.45 -0.16
CA PHE A 326 0.44 9.42 -0.59
C PHE A 326 0.26 10.60 0.37
N GLY A 327 1.34 11.04 0.99
CA GLY A 327 1.34 12.20 1.85
C GLY A 327 0.56 12.04 3.16
N ASN A 328 0.45 10.84 3.69
CA ASN A 328 -0.15 10.61 4.99
C ASN A 328 0.84 10.96 6.12
N TYR A 329 1.28 12.24 6.15
CA TYR A 329 2.24 12.74 7.12
C TYR A 329 1.59 13.20 8.41
N SER A 330 2.38 13.07 9.47
CA SER A 330 2.05 13.53 10.82
C SER A 330 3.20 14.33 11.41
N ARG A 331 2.88 15.29 12.26
CA ARG A 331 3.81 15.83 13.24
C ARG A 331 3.79 14.94 14.48
N LEU A 332 4.95 14.43 14.84
CA LEU A 332 5.16 13.61 16.03
C LEU A 332 5.84 14.48 17.10
N ASP A 333 5.40 14.34 18.33
CA ASP A 333 6.09 14.78 19.53
C ASP A 333 6.55 13.52 20.27
N LEU A 334 7.79 13.13 20.02
CA LEU A 334 8.36 11.86 20.51
C LEU A 334 8.46 11.85 22.03
N LYS A 335 8.70 13.02 22.66
CA LYS A 335 8.80 13.16 24.12
C LYS A 335 7.47 12.89 24.82
N ASN A 336 6.37 13.38 24.25
CA ASN A 336 5.04 13.29 24.84
C ASN A 336 4.18 12.18 24.20
N ASN A 337 4.74 11.41 23.30
CA ASN A 337 4.06 10.38 22.50
C ASN A 337 2.75 10.90 21.85
N LYS A 338 2.82 12.11 21.25
CA LYS A 338 1.67 12.73 20.59
C LYS A 338 1.86 12.70 19.09
N ARG A 339 0.77 12.46 18.37
CA ARG A 339 0.71 12.46 16.92
C ARG A 339 -0.42 13.34 16.42
N LYS A 340 -0.16 14.17 15.42
CA LYS A 340 -1.16 14.96 14.72
C LYS A 340 -0.97 14.83 13.22
N SER A 341 -2.02 14.38 12.51
CA SER A 341 -2.01 14.40 11.03
C SER A 341 -1.92 15.85 10.53
N ILE A 342 -1.05 16.05 9.52
CA ILE A 342 -0.79 17.36 8.91
C ILE A 342 -1.06 17.36 7.41
N LYS A 343 -1.65 16.33 6.83
CA LYS A 343 -1.97 16.25 5.40
C LYS A 343 -2.91 17.40 4.99
N PRO A 344 -2.55 18.24 3.99
CA PRO A 344 -3.46 19.23 3.43
C PRO A 344 -4.69 18.57 2.84
N ARG A 345 -5.86 19.17 3.04
CA ARG A 345 -7.12 18.66 2.49
C ARG A 345 -7.75 19.69 1.55
N HIS A 346 -8.29 19.23 0.42
CA HIS A 346 -9.08 20.06 -0.47
C HIS A 346 -10.40 20.47 0.20
N LYS A 347 -11.05 21.50 -0.32
CA LYS A 347 -12.38 21.90 0.17
C LYS A 347 -13.45 21.00 -0.45
N ILE A 348 -14.56 20.82 0.27
CA ILE A 348 -15.73 20.10 -0.27
C ILE A 348 -16.23 20.84 -1.50
N GLY A 349 -16.42 20.11 -2.62
CA GLY A 349 -16.77 20.64 -3.93
C GLY A 349 -15.59 21.02 -4.82
N GLU A 350 -14.35 20.95 -4.31
CA GLU A 350 -13.14 21.07 -5.11
C GLU A 350 -12.61 19.67 -5.49
N SER A 351 -11.84 19.60 -6.58
CA SER A 351 -11.16 18.37 -6.97
C SER A 351 -10.15 17.96 -5.90
N PRO A 352 -10.08 16.66 -5.53
CA PRO A 352 -9.09 16.15 -4.60
C PRO A 352 -7.66 16.49 -5.02
N TYR A 353 -6.81 16.78 -4.04
CA TYR A 353 -5.39 16.90 -4.30
C TYR A 353 -4.81 15.53 -4.64
N ARG A 354 -3.91 15.50 -5.60
CA ARG A 354 -3.13 14.31 -5.94
C ARG A 354 -1.81 14.38 -5.19
N PHE A 355 -1.41 13.27 -4.57
CA PHE A 355 -0.16 13.15 -3.85
C PHE A 355 0.65 11.98 -4.40
N ASN A 356 1.95 12.18 -4.58
CA ASN A 356 2.86 11.13 -5.01
C ASN A 356 2.97 10.03 -3.94
N TRP A 357 3.38 8.83 -4.34
CA TRP A 357 3.77 7.77 -3.41
C TRP A 357 4.76 8.32 -2.38
N GLN A 358 5.86 8.92 -2.83
CA GLN A 358 6.80 9.68 -2.01
C GLN A 358 6.48 11.18 -2.09
N THR A 359 5.43 11.60 -1.42
CA THR A 359 5.04 13.02 -1.36
C THR A 359 6.16 13.87 -0.75
N PRO A 360 6.61 14.94 -1.41
CA PRO A 360 7.66 15.80 -0.85
C PRO A 360 7.11 16.68 0.26
N ILE A 361 7.85 16.75 1.37
CA ILE A 361 7.65 17.69 2.48
C ILE A 361 8.97 18.37 2.81
N LEU A 362 8.95 19.66 3.09
CA LEU A 362 10.14 20.45 3.40
C LEU A 362 9.86 21.36 4.58
N LEU A 363 10.72 21.28 5.59
CA LEU A 363 10.77 22.23 6.70
C LEU A 363 11.68 23.39 6.30
N SER A 364 11.19 24.64 6.39
CA SER A 364 11.95 25.82 5.97
C SER A 364 13.20 26.01 6.83
N THR A 365 14.33 26.25 6.18
CA THR A 365 15.58 26.58 6.86
C THR A 365 15.56 27.98 7.48
N HIS A 366 14.68 28.87 7.03
CA HIS A 366 14.55 30.23 7.54
C HIS A 366 13.69 30.34 8.80
N ASN A 367 12.66 29.47 8.90
CA ASN A 367 11.79 29.43 10.07
C ASN A 367 11.18 28.01 10.20
N GLN A 368 11.52 27.33 11.28
CA GLN A 368 11.09 25.96 11.56
C GLN A 368 9.59 25.82 11.91
N ASP A 369 8.81 26.90 11.90
CA ASP A 369 7.35 26.84 11.95
C ASP A 369 6.72 26.72 10.56
N ILE A 370 7.52 26.96 9.50
CA ILE A 370 7.09 26.93 8.11
C ILE A 370 7.36 25.56 7.49
N LEU A 371 6.31 24.98 6.94
CA LEU A 371 6.35 23.72 6.19
C LEU A 371 5.83 23.97 4.78
N TYR A 372 6.50 23.36 3.81
CA TYR A 372 6.01 23.20 2.45
C TYR A 372 5.62 21.76 2.18
N TYR A 373 4.58 21.57 1.38
CA TYR A 373 4.00 20.26 1.13
C TYR A 373 3.54 20.16 -0.33
N GLY A 374 4.05 19.17 -1.06
CA GLY A 374 3.80 19.00 -2.48
C GLY A 374 2.69 17.96 -2.76
N GLY A 375 1.59 18.43 -3.35
CA GLY A 375 0.64 17.61 -4.07
C GLY A 375 0.76 17.84 -5.56
N ASN A 376 -0.36 17.90 -6.29
CA ASN A 376 -0.39 18.53 -7.61
C ASN A 376 -0.28 20.08 -7.51
N LYS A 377 -0.47 20.61 -6.31
CA LYS A 377 -0.28 22.01 -5.93
C LYS A 377 0.75 22.08 -4.80
N LEU A 378 1.35 23.26 -4.63
CA LEU A 378 2.22 23.55 -3.50
C LEU A 378 1.40 24.17 -2.36
N HIS A 379 1.58 23.64 -1.16
CA HIS A 379 0.94 24.10 0.07
C HIS A 379 1.99 24.62 1.03
N ARG A 380 1.66 25.66 1.80
CA ARG A 380 2.49 26.23 2.86
C ARG A 380 1.71 26.27 4.16
N SER A 381 2.35 25.91 5.25
CA SER A 381 1.91 26.16 6.62
C SER A 381 2.87 27.09 7.31
N LEU A 382 2.36 28.04 8.09
CA LEU A 382 3.15 28.97 8.92
C LEU A 382 3.09 28.58 10.41
N ASP A 383 2.46 27.45 10.76
CA ASP A 383 2.15 27.07 12.11
C ASP A 383 2.33 25.55 12.37
N LYS A 384 3.42 25.00 11.85
CA LYS A 384 3.82 23.59 12.05
C LYS A 384 2.81 22.58 11.51
N GLY A 385 2.16 22.90 10.38
CA GLY A 385 1.17 22.03 9.74
C GLY A 385 -0.21 22.04 10.40
N ASN A 386 -0.53 23.02 11.25
CA ASN A 386 -1.85 23.11 11.84
C ASN A 386 -2.88 23.68 10.85
N ASN A 387 -2.46 24.65 10.05
CA ASN A 387 -3.25 25.24 8.96
C ASN A 387 -2.43 25.29 7.68
N TRP A 388 -3.11 25.19 6.55
CA TRP A 388 -2.47 25.16 5.23
C TRP A 388 -3.07 26.21 4.29
N GLU A 389 -2.20 26.86 3.57
CA GLU A 389 -2.52 27.72 2.44
C GLU A 389 -2.02 27.05 1.15
N THR A 390 -2.86 27.00 0.12
CA THR A 390 -2.43 26.61 -1.22
C THR A 390 -1.84 27.82 -1.93
N ILE A 391 -0.54 27.79 -2.19
CA ILE A 391 0.22 28.94 -2.71
C ILE A 391 0.54 28.83 -4.21
N SER A 392 0.01 27.81 -4.89
CA SER A 392 0.18 27.64 -6.34
C SER A 392 -1.10 27.17 -7.04
N PRO A 393 -1.21 27.39 -8.38
CA PRO A 393 -2.11 26.59 -9.22
C PRO A 393 -1.67 25.11 -9.26
N ASP A 394 -2.31 24.29 -10.11
CA ASP A 394 -1.80 22.96 -10.45
C ASP A 394 -0.47 23.13 -11.21
N LEU A 395 0.62 22.55 -10.67
CA LEU A 395 1.98 22.64 -11.19
C LEU A 395 2.36 21.43 -12.06
N THR A 396 1.37 20.71 -12.57
CA THR A 396 1.54 19.48 -13.34
C THR A 396 0.76 19.53 -14.64
N ASN A 397 0.98 18.57 -15.55
CA ASN A 397 0.16 18.42 -16.77
C ASN A 397 -1.22 17.79 -16.51
N GLY A 398 -1.62 17.59 -15.25
CA GLY A 398 -2.87 16.99 -14.84
C GLY A 398 -2.77 15.49 -14.54
N GLY A 399 -3.82 14.96 -13.92
CA GLY A 399 -3.87 13.54 -13.55
C GLY A 399 -4.04 12.62 -14.75
N LYS A 400 -3.42 11.44 -14.70
CA LYS A 400 -3.64 10.35 -15.65
C LYS A 400 -4.39 9.21 -14.96
N LYS A 401 -5.11 8.40 -15.72
CA LYS A 401 -5.75 7.19 -15.21
C LYS A 401 -4.68 6.16 -14.82
N GLY A 402 -4.87 5.51 -13.67
CA GLY A 402 -3.98 4.48 -13.15
C GLY A 402 -4.32 4.12 -11.72
N ASN A 403 -3.61 3.15 -11.17
CA ASN A 403 -3.81 2.66 -9.80
C ASN A 403 -3.25 3.61 -8.73
N VAL A 404 -2.34 4.49 -9.13
CA VAL A 404 -1.73 5.49 -8.24
C VAL A 404 -1.91 6.89 -8.82
N PRO A 405 -1.98 7.95 -7.99
CA PRO A 405 -2.02 9.32 -8.47
C PRO A 405 -0.78 9.65 -9.31
N TYR A 406 -1.02 10.26 -10.46
CA TYR A 406 -0.01 10.78 -11.36
C TYR A 406 -0.28 12.26 -11.66
N GLY A 407 0.74 13.01 -12.09
CA GLY A 407 0.68 14.47 -12.16
C GLY A 407 0.79 15.07 -10.76
N THR A 408 1.91 14.81 -10.10
CA THR A 408 2.18 15.17 -8.70
C THR A 408 3.59 15.73 -8.56
N LEU A 409 3.80 16.59 -7.58
CA LEU A 409 5.14 17.03 -7.21
C LEU A 409 5.91 15.88 -6.55
N THR A 410 7.17 15.74 -6.93
CA THR A 410 8.12 14.75 -6.41
C THR A 410 9.26 15.39 -5.62
N THR A 411 9.50 16.69 -5.79
CA THR A 411 10.53 17.42 -5.07
C THR A 411 10.14 18.86 -4.80
N ILE A 412 10.63 19.39 -3.66
CA ILE A 412 10.55 20.79 -3.26
C ILE A 412 11.92 21.17 -2.71
N SER A 413 12.40 22.35 -3.09
CA SER A 413 13.61 22.93 -2.53
C SER A 413 13.39 24.42 -2.23
N GLU A 414 13.85 24.88 -1.08
CA GLU A 414 13.92 26.30 -0.72
C GLU A 414 15.37 26.75 -0.68
N SER A 415 15.66 27.90 -1.25
CA SER A 415 17.00 28.51 -1.15
C SER A 415 17.33 28.83 0.29
N SER A 416 18.45 28.36 0.80
CA SER A 416 18.95 28.75 2.14
C SER A 416 19.38 30.22 2.23
N LEU A 417 19.59 30.90 1.08
CA LEU A 417 20.04 32.30 1.01
C LEU A 417 18.88 33.30 0.92
N LYS A 418 17.70 32.85 0.43
CA LYS A 418 16.56 33.73 0.22
C LYS A 418 15.26 33.01 0.55
N PHE A 419 14.56 33.49 1.58
CA PHE A 419 13.22 33.06 1.93
C PHE A 419 12.25 33.23 0.74
N GLY A 420 11.42 32.24 0.48
CA GLY A 420 10.43 32.26 -0.59
C GLY A 420 10.99 32.03 -2.00
N LEU A 421 12.31 31.84 -2.16
CA LEU A 421 12.85 31.34 -3.42
C LEU A 421 12.71 29.80 -3.42
N LEU A 422 11.67 29.32 -4.08
CA LEU A 422 11.24 27.93 -4.10
C LEU A 422 11.41 27.31 -5.48
N TYR A 423 11.76 26.03 -5.52
CA TYR A 423 11.79 25.20 -6.72
C TYR A 423 10.95 23.95 -6.49
N THR A 424 10.22 23.52 -7.52
CA THR A 424 9.45 22.28 -7.50
C THR A 424 9.67 21.49 -8.77
N GLY A 425 9.67 20.16 -8.66
CA GLY A 425 9.67 19.22 -9.79
C GLY A 425 8.51 18.25 -9.68
N SER A 426 7.95 17.87 -10.84
CA SER A 426 6.83 16.93 -10.93
C SER A 426 7.22 15.63 -11.65
N ASP A 427 6.43 14.57 -11.44
CA ASP A 427 6.61 13.25 -12.07
C ASP A 427 6.31 13.24 -13.57
N ASP A 428 5.72 14.29 -14.10
CA ASP A 428 5.43 14.50 -15.53
C ASP A 428 6.42 15.46 -16.22
N GLY A 429 7.56 15.78 -15.56
CA GLY A 429 8.73 16.42 -16.14
C GLY A 429 8.73 17.95 -16.09
N LEU A 430 7.83 18.57 -15.32
CA LEU A 430 7.81 20.04 -15.18
C LEU A 430 8.69 20.48 -14.00
N ILE A 431 9.38 21.61 -14.20
CA ILE A 431 10.12 22.33 -13.15
C ILE A 431 9.59 23.74 -13.08
N HIS A 432 9.22 24.17 -11.87
CA HIS A 432 8.76 25.51 -11.59
C HIS A 432 9.61 26.18 -10.51
N PHE A 433 9.66 27.49 -10.52
CA PHE A 433 10.26 28.24 -9.43
C PHE A 433 9.40 29.47 -9.07
N SER A 434 9.46 29.88 -7.80
CA SER A 434 8.88 31.11 -7.27
C SER A 434 10.00 31.95 -6.67
N ARG A 435 9.90 33.28 -6.78
CA ARG A 435 10.86 34.24 -6.20
C ARG A 435 10.35 34.94 -4.95
N ASP A 436 9.11 34.74 -4.62
CA ASP A 436 8.35 35.48 -3.61
C ASP A 436 7.50 34.61 -2.69
N GLY A 437 7.63 33.28 -2.81
CA GLY A 437 6.90 32.28 -1.97
C GLY A 437 5.45 32.14 -2.28
#